data_199b123df7e00d97ff8d37f88bb0f3d4
#
_entry.id   199b123df7e00d97ff8d37f88bb0f3d4
#
_cell.length_a   1.000
_cell.length_b   1.000
_cell.length_c   1.000
_cell.angle_alpha   90.00
_cell.angle_beta   90.00
_cell.angle_gamma   90.00
#
_symmetry.space_group_name_H-M   'P 1'
#
loop_
_entity.id
_entity.type
_entity.pdbx_description
1 polymer ?
#
loop_
_entity_poly.entity_id
_entity_poly.type
_entity_poly.pdbx_seq_one_letter_code
_entity_poly.pdbx_strand_id
1 'polypeptide(L)'
;MMTSLDRELLMVRREVRARRTSPVAWLPVAVVAAGLIALLLVFANEYGYAPDELYFRLLGKRGLAWGYVDQPPLLPMVVRAATAVFGDSVWGIRVPAMLCAAAVTMLGAVMAAELGGTRRAQTLTAFAVGTSALVLNFGHYIVTNSLDTVAWAAVLVCVLRALLREQGVWWCWAGLVVGVALYAKYIVLLLVAALLLGLVLAGPRKVFADRWLYAGAGLGLVIGSPNLIYQATHDFPQLHMAQALGSTDGTAYRAMFVTNLVLLLGPLLFVLCMIGLVQLFRVPEWKPVRALGIGYVVAAAASYLVDGGRPDYTGGLLIALLAVGCVVADRWVGVRTLRLVTLVLALVLGAALQVVLSLPVIPRSEFHKFQRAGRSLQDVGWQQLAAQAEAAYRALPDADRADAVLLTQNFAEAGALDRYGHGLPAIYSGHNGLYEWGAPPDSAGVVVAIGVDPARLAADFGSCRTVDTVDNRLGIDNPEQGRPIIVCRDREKPWAALWPGYRHLSAYP
;
A
#
# COMPACT_ATOMS: atom_id res chain seq x y z
N MET A 1 28.89 -34.31 -26.82
CA MET A 1 28.11 -34.55 -28.05
C MET A 1 26.75 -35.13 -27.59
N MET A 2 25.68 -34.39 -27.71
CA MET A 2 24.33 -34.80 -27.28
C MET A 2 23.81 -35.86 -28.27
N THR A 3 23.37 -37.02 -27.77
CA THR A 3 22.85 -38.10 -28.62
C THR A 3 21.51 -37.75 -29.27
N SER A 4 21.11 -38.44 -30.33
CA SER A 4 19.78 -38.24 -30.97
C SER A 4 18.65 -38.49 -29.97
N LEU A 5 18.82 -39.45 -29.07
CA LEU A 5 17.90 -39.82 -27.99
C LEU A 5 17.73 -38.65 -26.98
N ASP A 6 18.84 -37.97 -26.65
CA ASP A 6 18.80 -36.81 -25.75
C ASP A 6 18.02 -35.64 -26.37
N ARG A 7 18.11 -35.46 -27.69
CA ARG A 7 17.33 -34.44 -28.43
C ARG A 7 15.85 -34.77 -28.48
N GLU A 8 15.50 -36.01 -28.75
CA GLU A 8 14.09 -36.47 -28.72
C GLU A 8 13.50 -36.36 -27.32
N LEU A 9 14.19 -36.80 -26.29
CA LEU A 9 13.76 -36.65 -24.90
C LEU A 9 13.59 -35.17 -24.51
N LEU A 10 14.46 -34.30 -24.99
CA LEU A 10 14.34 -32.84 -24.78
C LEU A 10 13.16 -32.26 -25.56
N MET A 11 12.89 -32.69 -26.76
CA MET A 11 11.74 -32.27 -27.57
C MET A 11 10.41 -32.75 -26.93
N VAL A 12 10.32 -34.01 -26.55
CA VAL A 12 9.14 -34.57 -25.83
C VAL A 12 8.94 -33.84 -24.48
N ARG A 13 10.01 -33.59 -23.74
CA ARG A 13 9.93 -32.78 -22.51
C ARG A 13 9.47 -31.34 -22.77
N ARG A 14 9.91 -30.73 -23.87
CA ARG A 14 9.45 -29.40 -24.29
C ARG A 14 7.98 -29.41 -24.70
N GLU A 15 7.52 -30.40 -25.46
CA GLU A 15 6.11 -30.52 -25.85
C GLU A 15 5.18 -30.81 -24.67
N VAL A 16 5.58 -31.72 -23.77
CA VAL A 16 4.83 -31.97 -22.52
C VAL A 16 4.79 -30.74 -21.63
N ARG A 17 5.85 -29.91 -21.64
CA ARG A 17 5.87 -28.59 -20.95
C ARG A 17 5.03 -27.53 -21.62
N ALA A 18 5.08 -27.45 -22.97
CA ALA A 18 4.24 -26.49 -23.72
C ALA A 18 2.74 -26.76 -23.50
N ARG A 19 2.37 -28.01 -23.18
CA ARG A 19 0.99 -28.36 -22.80
C ARG A 19 0.62 -27.98 -21.35
N ARG A 20 1.58 -27.57 -20.51
CA ARG A 20 1.34 -27.21 -19.10
C ARG A 20 1.02 -25.73 -18.87
N THR A 21 1.45 -24.83 -19.76
CA THR A 21 1.15 -23.40 -19.66
C THR A 21 0.16 -23.00 -20.74
N SER A 22 -0.89 -22.30 -20.36
CA SER A 22 -1.86 -21.76 -21.31
C SER A 22 -1.38 -20.40 -21.85
N PRO A 23 -1.65 -20.06 -23.13
CA PRO A 23 -1.40 -18.69 -23.59
C PRO A 23 -2.27 -17.70 -22.80
N VAL A 24 -1.70 -16.50 -22.56
CA VAL A 24 -2.44 -15.47 -21.82
C VAL A 24 -3.60 -14.95 -22.65
N ALA A 25 -4.77 -14.90 -22.05
CA ALA A 25 -6.01 -14.40 -22.64
C ALA A 25 -6.08 -12.85 -22.58
N TRP A 26 -5.15 -12.17 -23.28
CA TRP A 26 -4.93 -10.72 -23.13
C TRP A 26 -6.21 -9.89 -23.32
N LEU A 27 -7.05 -10.18 -24.34
CA LEU A 27 -8.24 -9.36 -24.61
C LEU A 27 -9.23 -9.36 -23.43
N PRO A 28 -9.77 -10.49 -22.94
CA PRO A 28 -10.70 -10.45 -21.82
C PRO A 28 -10.05 -9.94 -20.52
N VAL A 29 -8.75 -10.20 -20.28
CA VAL A 29 -8.01 -9.69 -19.12
C VAL A 29 -7.86 -8.16 -19.21
N ALA A 30 -7.50 -7.62 -20.38
CA ALA A 30 -7.41 -6.18 -20.60
C ALA A 30 -8.76 -5.48 -20.46
N VAL A 31 -9.86 -6.11 -20.89
CA VAL A 31 -11.22 -5.58 -20.67
C VAL A 31 -11.54 -5.47 -19.18
N VAL A 32 -11.20 -6.48 -18.38
CA VAL A 32 -11.38 -6.44 -16.93
C VAL A 32 -10.53 -5.32 -16.32
N ALA A 33 -9.25 -5.22 -16.68
CA ALA A 33 -8.33 -4.19 -16.16
C ALA A 33 -8.79 -2.77 -16.57
N ALA A 34 -9.27 -2.58 -17.81
CA ALA A 34 -9.82 -1.31 -18.25
C ALA A 34 -11.12 -0.95 -17.52
N GLY A 35 -12.01 -1.94 -17.29
CA GLY A 35 -13.21 -1.76 -16.48
C GLY A 35 -12.88 -1.35 -15.03
N LEU A 36 -11.83 -1.92 -14.44
CA LEU A 36 -11.35 -1.52 -13.12
C LEU A 36 -10.84 -0.07 -13.12
N ILE A 37 -10.02 0.33 -14.09
CA ILE A 37 -9.57 1.72 -14.22
C ILE A 37 -10.77 2.67 -14.36
N ALA A 38 -11.74 2.34 -15.21
CA ALA A 38 -12.94 3.15 -15.39
C ALA A 38 -13.74 3.28 -14.09
N LEU A 39 -13.91 2.19 -13.34
CA LEU A 39 -14.55 2.19 -12.03
C LEU A 39 -13.83 3.10 -11.04
N LEU A 40 -12.50 2.99 -10.94
CA LEU A 40 -11.70 3.80 -10.02
C LEU A 40 -11.70 5.28 -10.41
N LEU A 41 -11.72 5.60 -11.72
CA LEU A 41 -11.82 6.97 -12.21
C LEU A 41 -13.15 7.63 -11.83
N VAL A 42 -14.26 6.89 -11.86
CA VAL A 42 -15.59 7.41 -11.46
C VAL A 42 -15.56 7.94 -10.02
N PHE A 43 -14.84 7.25 -9.13
CA PHE A 43 -14.75 7.60 -7.72
C PHE A 43 -13.50 8.40 -7.35
N ALA A 44 -12.63 8.73 -8.31
CA ALA A 44 -11.31 9.29 -8.05
C ALA A 44 -11.32 10.63 -7.29
N ASN A 45 -12.35 11.46 -7.46
CA ASN A 45 -12.48 12.77 -6.81
C ASN A 45 -13.38 12.76 -5.57
N GLU A 46 -14.02 11.62 -5.28
CA GLU A 46 -14.93 11.55 -4.15
C GLU A 46 -14.16 11.54 -2.82
N TYR A 47 -14.76 12.14 -1.80
CA TYR A 47 -14.31 12.35 -0.41
C TYR A 47 -13.12 13.30 -0.26
N GLY A 48 -12.11 13.28 -1.06
CA GLY A 48 -10.92 14.12 -0.98
C GLY A 48 -9.63 13.31 -0.89
N TYR A 49 -8.58 13.94 -0.42
CA TYR A 49 -7.29 13.28 -0.21
C TYR A 49 -7.33 12.38 1.03
N ALA A 50 -6.74 11.20 0.94
CA ALA A 50 -6.36 10.45 2.13
C ALA A 50 -5.20 11.16 2.87
N PRO A 51 -5.06 10.96 4.19
CA PRO A 51 -3.97 11.55 4.98
C PRO A 51 -2.58 11.32 4.37
N ASP A 52 -2.29 10.08 3.99
CA ASP A 52 -1.02 9.69 3.37
C ASP A 52 -0.80 10.40 2.01
N GLU A 53 -1.87 10.60 1.22
CA GLU A 53 -1.79 11.29 -0.07
C GLU A 53 -1.37 12.77 0.10
N LEU A 54 -1.90 13.45 1.11
CA LEU A 54 -1.50 14.81 1.47
C LEU A 54 -0.03 14.87 1.87
N TYR A 55 0.43 13.88 2.63
CA TYR A 55 1.82 13.79 3.05
C TYR A 55 2.77 13.54 1.87
N PHE A 56 2.48 12.54 1.03
CA PHE A 56 3.34 12.22 -0.12
C PHE A 56 3.37 13.35 -1.15
N ARG A 57 2.24 14.06 -1.32
CA ARG A 57 2.17 15.28 -2.11
C ARG A 57 3.10 16.36 -1.56
N LEU A 58 3.07 16.58 -0.26
CA LEU A 58 3.90 17.58 0.42
C LEU A 58 5.39 17.24 0.31
N LEU A 59 5.78 15.96 0.54
CA LEU A 59 7.15 15.47 0.34
C LEU A 59 7.61 15.66 -1.10
N GLY A 60 6.79 15.27 -2.07
CA GLY A 60 7.09 15.41 -3.50
C GLY A 60 7.25 16.86 -3.95
N LYS A 61 6.49 17.80 -3.36
CA LYS A 61 6.57 19.23 -3.66
C LYS A 61 7.87 19.85 -3.17
N ARG A 62 8.36 19.49 -1.98
CA ARG A 62 9.52 20.12 -1.34
C ARG A 62 10.87 19.64 -1.87
N GLY A 63 10.93 18.50 -2.54
CA GLY A 63 12.14 17.96 -3.16
C GLY A 63 12.30 16.46 -2.95
N LEU A 64 13.16 15.84 -3.77
CA LEU A 64 13.43 14.41 -3.70
C LEU A 64 14.55 14.16 -2.69
N ALA A 65 14.35 13.19 -1.81
CA ALA A 65 15.34 12.66 -0.91
C ALA A 65 15.68 11.20 -1.26
N TRP A 66 16.82 10.69 -0.81
CA TRP A 66 17.19 9.28 -0.97
C TRP A 66 16.41 8.34 -0.05
N GLY A 67 15.71 8.88 0.94
CA GLY A 67 14.83 8.19 1.85
C GLY A 67 14.19 9.16 2.82
N TYR A 68 13.21 8.68 3.55
CA TYR A 68 12.49 9.40 4.60
C TYR A 68 12.47 8.51 5.85
N VAL A 69 12.18 9.08 7.00
CA VAL A 69 12.17 8.34 8.28
C VAL A 69 11.15 7.21 8.30
N ASP A 70 10.05 7.38 7.62
CA ASP A 70 8.88 6.49 7.61
C ASP A 70 8.76 5.66 6.33
N GLN A 71 9.47 6.00 5.25
CA GLN A 71 9.35 5.30 3.97
C GLN A 71 10.52 5.50 3.03
N PRO A 72 10.72 4.58 2.05
CA PRO A 72 11.64 4.77 0.96
C PRO A 72 11.16 5.83 -0.06
N PRO A 73 12.02 6.29 -0.98
CA PRO A 73 11.79 7.52 -1.77
C PRO A 73 10.84 7.38 -2.96
N LEU A 74 10.54 6.16 -3.42
CA LEU A 74 9.88 5.97 -4.72
C LEU A 74 8.47 6.58 -4.77
N LEU A 75 7.71 6.48 -3.68
CA LEU A 75 6.32 6.95 -3.68
C LEU A 75 6.21 8.48 -3.79
N PRO A 76 6.92 9.30 -2.99
CA PRO A 76 6.96 10.75 -3.22
C PRO A 76 7.41 11.15 -4.61
N MET A 77 8.36 10.39 -5.21
CA MET A 77 8.79 10.60 -6.61
C MET A 77 7.66 10.34 -7.60
N VAL A 78 6.92 9.25 -7.42
CA VAL A 78 5.77 8.90 -8.28
C VAL A 78 4.66 9.95 -8.14
N VAL A 79 4.36 10.40 -6.93
CA VAL A 79 3.36 11.46 -6.69
C VAL A 79 3.81 12.79 -7.32
N ARG A 80 5.09 13.16 -7.18
CA ARG A 80 5.65 14.35 -7.86
C ARG A 80 5.51 14.25 -9.39
N ALA A 81 5.84 13.10 -9.98
CA ALA A 81 5.68 12.89 -11.41
C ALA A 81 4.21 12.96 -11.84
N ALA A 82 3.30 12.36 -11.05
CA ALA A 82 1.87 12.41 -11.31
C ALA A 82 1.32 13.83 -11.26
N THR A 83 1.69 14.63 -10.26
CA THR A 83 1.29 16.05 -10.17
C THR A 83 1.85 16.90 -11.32
N ALA A 84 3.06 16.59 -11.80
CA ALA A 84 3.65 17.29 -12.94
C ALA A 84 2.93 16.97 -14.27
N VAL A 85 2.43 15.74 -14.44
CA VAL A 85 1.77 15.28 -15.69
C VAL A 85 0.27 15.58 -15.67
N PHE A 86 -0.43 15.30 -14.56
CA PHE A 86 -1.89 15.35 -14.47
C PHE A 86 -2.41 16.56 -13.67
N GLY A 87 -1.51 17.43 -13.20
CA GLY A 87 -1.84 18.55 -12.32
C GLY A 87 -1.99 18.15 -10.85
N ASP A 88 -1.97 19.16 -9.97
CA ASP A 88 -2.12 19.00 -8.51
C ASP A 88 -3.61 18.82 -8.15
N SER A 89 -4.13 17.64 -8.41
CA SER A 89 -5.53 17.28 -8.19
C SER A 89 -5.65 15.88 -7.56
N VAL A 90 -6.76 15.62 -6.88
CA VAL A 90 -7.02 14.33 -6.22
C VAL A 90 -6.94 13.18 -7.23
N TRP A 91 -7.66 13.29 -8.37
CA TRP A 91 -7.64 12.24 -9.38
C TRP A 91 -6.25 12.08 -10.02
N GLY A 92 -5.53 13.20 -10.22
CA GLY A 92 -4.24 13.21 -10.90
C GLY A 92 -3.18 12.39 -10.16
N ILE A 93 -3.09 12.54 -8.83
CA ILE A 93 -2.14 11.75 -8.02
C ILE A 93 -2.54 10.27 -7.90
N ARG A 94 -3.82 9.92 -8.12
CA ARG A 94 -4.35 8.54 -8.04
C ARG A 94 -4.14 7.74 -9.31
N VAL A 95 -3.84 8.38 -10.46
CA VAL A 95 -3.60 7.66 -11.72
C VAL A 95 -2.54 6.56 -11.59
N PRO A 96 -1.36 6.77 -10.97
CA PRO A 96 -0.40 5.69 -10.76
C PRO A 96 -0.96 4.51 -9.95
N ALA A 97 -1.79 4.76 -8.94
CA ALA A 97 -2.44 3.71 -8.16
C ALA A 97 -3.40 2.87 -9.01
N MET A 98 -4.20 3.52 -9.86
CA MET A 98 -5.10 2.84 -10.80
C MET A 98 -4.33 1.97 -11.80
N LEU A 99 -3.19 2.46 -12.30
CA LEU A 99 -2.32 1.67 -13.19
C LEU A 99 -1.70 0.48 -12.45
N CYS A 100 -1.31 0.66 -11.18
CA CYS A 100 -0.85 -0.43 -10.32
C CYS A 100 -1.94 -1.49 -10.12
N ALA A 101 -3.19 -1.09 -9.84
CA ALA A 101 -4.32 -2.00 -9.69
C ALA A 101 -4.58 -2.81 -10.97
N ALA A 102 -4.54 -2.16 -12.13
CA ALA A 102 -4.65 -2.82 -13.43
C ALA A 102 -3.49 -3.80 -13.66
N ALA A 103 -2.25 -3.40 -13.34
CA ALA A 103 -1.08 -4.28 -13.46
C ALA A 103 -1.19 -5.52 -12.56
N VAL A 104 -1.60 -5.35 -11.30
CA VAL A 104 -1.84 -6.47 -10.37
C VAL A 104 -2.92 -7.42 -10.90
N THR A 105 -4.01 -6.88 -11.42
CA THR A 105 -5.10 -7.64 -12.05
C THR A 105 -4.58 -8.48 -13.22
N MET A 106 -3.76 -7.89 -14.09
CA MET A 106 -3.15 -8.60 -15.22
C MET A 106 -2.13 -9.64 -14.77
N LEU A 107 -1.29 -9.33 -13.78
CA LEU A 107 -0.31 -10.27 -13.22
C LEU A 107 -0.99 -11.47 -12.56
N GLY A 108 -2.13 -11.28 -11.88
CA GLY A 108 -2.95 -12.36 -11.36
C GLY A 108 -3.43 -13.32 -12.45
N ALA A 109 -3.90 -12.79 -13.58
CA ALA A 109 -4.28 -13.62 -14.74
C ALA A 109 -3.08 -14.36 -15.36
N VAL A 110 -1.91 -13.70 -15.41
CA VAL A 110 -0.66 -14.34 -15.85
C VAL A 110 -0.29 -15.49 -14.91
N MET A 111 -0.42 -15.32 -13.59
CA MET A 111 -0.20 -16.41 -12.63
C MET A 111 -1.14 -17.59 -12.91
N ALA A 112 -2.42 -17.35 -13.17
CA ALA A 112 -3.38 -18.38 -13.53
C ALA A 112 -2.99 -19.11 -14.84
N ALA A 113 -2.48 -18.38 -15.84
CA ALA A 113 -1.98 -18.98 -17.08
C ALA A 113 -0.76 -19.87 -16.85
N GLU A 114 0.21 -19.43 -16.02
CA GLU A 114 1.40 -20.24 -15.65
C GLU A 114 1.00 -21.53 -14.89
N LEU A 115 -0.08 -21.45 -14.10
CA LEU A 115 -0.65 -22.58 -13.37
C LEU A 115 -1.50 -23.53 -14.23
N GLY A 116 -1.55 -23.30 -15.55
CA GLY A 116 -2.32 -24.10 -16.52
C GLY A 116 -3.81 -23.76 -16.58
N GLY A 117 -4.21 -22.58 -16.11
CA GLY A 117 -5.58 -22.11 -16.17
C GLY A 117 -6.06 -21.83 -17.60
N THR A 118 -7.30 -22.19 -17.91
CA THR A 118 -7.95 -21.88 -19.19
C THR A 118 -8.16 -20.37 -19.35
N ARG A 119 -8.55 -19.91 -20.54
CA ARG A 119 -8.95 -18.51 -20.78
C ARG A 119 -10.01 -18.04 -19.77
N ARG A 120 -10.97 -18.92 -19.43
CA ARG A 120 -12.01 -18.64 -18.42
C ARG A 120 -11.39 -18.49 -17.03
N ALA A 121 -10.51 -19.39 -16.60
CA ALA A 121 -9.82 -19.29 -15.31
C ALA A 121 -9.03 -17.99 -15.19
N GLN A 122 -8.32 -17.58 -16.25
CA GLN A 122 -7.56 -16.34 -16.29
C GLN A 122 -8.45 -15.11 -16.15
N THR A 123 -9.60 -15.07 -16.85
CA THR A 123 -10.59 -13.99 -16.77
C THR A 123 -11.25 -13.94 -15.39
N LEU A 124 -11.60 -15.10 -14.81
CA LEU A 124 -12.13 -15.19 -13.45
C LEU A 124 -11.11 -14.69 -12.42
N THR A 125 -9.83 -15.03 -12.60
CA THR A 125 -8.75 -14.54 -11.73
C THR A 125 -8.60 -13.03 -11.85
N ALA A 126 -8.56 -12.48 -13.07
CA ALA A 126 -8.49 -11.04 -13.27
C ALA A 126 -9.66 -10.33 -12.57
N PHE A 127 -10.88 -10.82 -12.75
CA PHE A 127 -12.09 -10.26 -12.14
C PHE A 127 -12.00 -10.35 -10.59
N ALA A 128 -11.69 -11.53 -10.05
CA ALA A 128 -11.58 -11.75 -8.62
C ALA A 128 -10.50 -10.87 -7.96
N VAL A 129 -9.31 -10.77 -8.58
CA VAL A 129 -8.22 -9.92 -8.10
C VAL A 129 -8.61 -8.44 -8.17
N GLY A 130 -9.10 -7.99 -9.34
CA GLY A 130 -9.46 -6.59 -9.56
C GLY A 130 -10.61 -6.08 -8.69
N THR A 131 -11.50 -6.99 -8.25
CA THR A 131 -12.64 -6.64 -7.39
C THR A 131 -12.42 -6.97 -5.91
N SER A 132 -11.24 -7.45 -5.51
CA SER A 132 -10.88 -7.60 -4.11
C SER A 132 -10.73 -6.25 -3.41
N ALA A 133 -11.08 -6.16 -2.12
CA ALA A 133 -10.86 -4.93 -1.36
C ALA A 133 -9.40 -4.51 -1.36
N LEU A 134 -8.45 -5.46 -1.35
CA LEU A 134 -7.02 -5.21 -1.49
C LEU A 134 -6.71 -4.32 -2.71
N VAL A 135 -7.18 -4.72 -3.89
CA VAL A 135 -6.89 -4.01 -5.14
C VAL A 135 -7.74 -2.76 -5.30
N LEU A 136 -8.99 -2.77 -4.85
CA LEU A 136 -9.85 -1.59 -4.88
C LEU A 136 -9.31 -0.46 -4.00
N ASN A 137 -8.90 -0.76 -2.76
CA ASN A 137 -8.36 0.25 -1.85
C ASN A 137 -7.00 0.79 -2.34
N PHE A 138 -6.05 -0.10 -2.69
CA PHE A 138 -4.72 0.32 -3.14
C PHE A 138 -4.69 0.84 -4.59
N GLY A 139 -5.77 0.70 -5.33
CA GLY A 139 -5.99 1.34 -6.61
C GLY A 139 -6.73 2.67 -6.53
N HIS A 140 -7.51 2.87 -5.46
CA HIS A 140 -8.22 4.12 -5.23
C HIS A 140 -7.31 5.18 -4.58
N TYR A 141 -6.51 4.80 -3.57
CA TYR A 141 -5.55 5.69 -2.90
C TYR A 141 -4.12 5.39 -3.37
N ILE A 142 -3.32 6.45 -3.55
CA ILE A 142 -1.89 6.28 -3.80
C ILE A 142 -1.13 6.16 -2.47
N VAL A 143 -0.79 4.93 -2.13
CA VAL A 143 -0.07 4.56 -0.89
C VAL A 143 1.09 3.63 -1.23
N THR A 144 2.01 3.41 -0.28
CA THR A 144 3.17 2.51 -0.50
C THR A 144 2.74 1.12 -0.94
N ASN A 145 1.59 0.63 -0.45
CA ASN A 145 1.03 -0.67 -0.82
C ASN A 145 0.62 -0.77 -2.29
N SER A 146 0.30 0.36 -2.96
CA SER A 146 -0.04 0.37 -4.39
C SER A 146 1.13 -0.15 -5.23
N LEU A 147 2.34 0.34 -4.97
CA LEU A 147 3.57 -0.08 -5.66
C LEU A 147 4.04 -1.46 -5.18
N ASP A 148 3.99 -1.71 -3.87
CA ASP A 148 4.44 -2.95 -3.25
C ASP A 148 3.66 -4.17 -3.77
N THR A 149 2.33 -4.06 -3.88
CA THR A 149 1.48 -5.16 -4.39
C THR A 149 1.83 -5.54 -5.83
N VAL A 150 2.17 -4.55 -6.69
CA VAL A 150 2.65 -4.81 -8.05
C VAL A 150 4.00 -5.54 -8.00
N ALA A 151 4.92 -5.07 -7.17
CA ALA A 151 6.24 -5.68 -7.03
C ALA A 151 6.14 -7.14 -6.57
N TRP A 152 5.34 -7.42 -5.55
CA TRP A 152 5.10 -8.79 -5.08
C TRP A 152 4.51 -9.67 -6.19
N ALA A 153 3.47 -9.18 -6.89
CA ALA A 153 2.86 -9.93 -7.98
C ALA A 153 3.85 -10.21 -9.12
N ALA A 154 4.69 -9.23 -9.47
CA ALA A 154 5.73 -9.40 -10.50
C ALA A 154 6.81 -10.42 -10.07
N VAL A 155 7.30 -10.34 -8.83
CA VAL A 155 8.23 -11.34 -8.26
C VAL A 155 7.62 -12.74 -8.33
N LEU A 156 6.36 -12.89 -7.93
CA LEU A 156 5.68 -14.19 -7.92
C LEU A 156 5.48 -14.76 -9.32
N VAL A 157 5.20 -13.91 -10.33
CA VAL A 157 5.19 -14.36 -11.74
C VAL A 157 6.57 -14.84 -12.16
N CYS A 158 7.64 -14.12 -11.81
CA CYS A 158 9.01 -14.54 -12.13
C CYS A 158 9.34 -15.88 -11.44
N VAL A 159 8.99 -16.04 -10.17
CA VAL A 159 9.19 -17.28 -9.41
C VAL A 159 8.41 -18.45 -10.04
N LEU A 160 7.13 -18.24 -10.39
CA LEU A 160 6.32 -19.25 -11.07
C LEU A 160 6.98 -19.70 -12.39
N ARG A 161 7.45 -18.76 -13.20
CA ARG A 161 8.15 -19.06 -14.45
C ARG A 161 9.48 -19.77 -14.23
N ALA A 162 10.27 -19.32 -13.27
CA ALA A 162 11.52 -19.99 -12.92
C ALA A 162 11.29 -21.45 -12.52
N LEU A 163 10.26 -21.72 -11.72
CA LEU A 163 9.97 -23.04 -11.17
C LEU A 163 9.21 -23.96 -12.15
N LEU A 164 8.18 -23.45 -12.84
CA LEU A 164 7.33 -24.24 -13.73
C LEU A 164 7.92 -24.42 -15.13
N ARG A 165 8.58 -23.37 -15.65
CA ARG A 165 9.23 -23.44 -16.95
C ARG A 165 10.68 -23.90 -16.85
N GLU A 166 11.26 -23.99 -15.63
CA GLU A 166 12.68 -24.29 -15.36
C GLU A 166 13.64 -23.37 -16.13
N GLN A 167 13.28 -22.10 -16.22
CA GLN A 167 14.05 -21.06 -16.89
C GLN A 167 14.70 -20.16 -15.84
N GLY A 168 15.97 -20.41 -15.52
CA GLY A 168 16.69 -19.71 -14.44
C GLY A 168 16.79 -18.20 -14.64
N VAL A 169 16.75 -17.68 -15.87
CA VAL A 169 16.80 -16.24 -16.15
C VAL A 169 15.71 -15.45 -15.42
N TRP A 170 14.58 -16.07 -15.06
CA TRP A 170 13.50 -15.41 -14.30
C TRP A 170 13.90 -15.06 -12.88
N TRP A 171 14.94 -15.68 -12.32
CA TRP A 171 15.52 -15.26 -11.05
C TRP A 171 16.18 -13.88 -11.15
N CYS A 172 16.82 -13.56 -12.29
CA CYS A 172 17.36 -12.20 -12.51
C CYS A 172 16.24 -11.14 -12.59
N TRP A 173 15.13 -11.47 -13.27
CA TRP A 173 13.97 -10.56 -13.29
C TRP A 173 13.34 -10.41 -11.90
N ALA A 174 13.25 -11.47 -11.12
CA ALA A 174 12.80 -11.39 -9.73
C ALA A 174 13.73 -10.50 -8.90
N GLY A 175 15.04 -10.66 -9.03
CA GLY A 175 16.03 -9.81 -8.36
C GLY A 175 15.95 -8.34 -8.77
N LEU A 176 15.78 -8.05 -10.07
CA LEU A 176 15.55 -6.70 -10.57
C LEU A 176 14.33 -6.05 -9.89
N VAL A 177 13.20 -6.78 -9.87
CA VAL A 177 11.96 -6.26 -9.26
C VAL A 177 12.15 -6.05 -7.76
N VAL A 178 12.79 -6.99 -7.04
CA VAL A 178 13.07 -6.84 -5.60
C VAL A 178 13.96 -5.62 -5.35
N GLY A 179 15.03 -5.43 -6.14
CA GLY A 179 15.91 -4.27 -6.01
C GLY A 179 15.19 -2.94 -6.17
N VAL A 180 14.28 -2.84 -7.15
CA VAL A 180 13.43 -1.65 -7.35
C VAL A 180 12.40 -1.51 -6.23
N ALA A 181 11.81 -2.62 -5.77
CA ALA A 181 10.81 -2.62 -4.70
C ALA A 181 11.36 -2.11 -3.36
N LEU A 182 12.65 -2.24 -3.09
CA LEU A 182 13.30 -1.67 -1.91
C LEU A 182 13.18 -0.14 -1.84
N TYR A 183 12.99 0.54 -2.98
CA TYR A 183 12.70 1.97 -3.03
C TYR A 183 11.22 2.30 -2.80
N ALA A 184 10.32 1.29 -2.83
CA ALA A 184 8.89 1.46 -2.55
C ALA A 184 8.55 1.08 -1.09
N LYS A 185 8.99 -0.12 -0.66
CA LYS A 185 8.69 -0.64 0.69
C LYS A 185 9.61 -1.82 1.05
N TYR A 186 10.16 -1.82 2.28
CA TYR A 186 11.04 -2.91 2.73
C TYR A 186 10.32 -4.23 2.99
N ILE A 187 8.99 -4.24 3.03
CA ILE A 187 8.20 -5.45 3.25
C ILE A 187 8.41 -6.52 2.15
N VAL A 188 8.97 -6.14 0.99
CA VAL A 188 9.39 -7.10 -0.04
C VAL A 188 10.43 -8.10 0.49
N LEU A 189 11.22 -7.73 1.50
CA LEU A 189 12.17 -8.64 2.16
C LEU A 189 11.45 -9.76 2.91
N LEU A 190 10.25 -9.52 3.45
CA LEU A 190 9.41 -10.56 4.02
C LEU A 190 9.00 -11.59 2.95
N LEU A 191 8.64 -11.12 1.73
CA LEU A 191 8.36 -12.01 0.61
C LEU A 191 9.57 -12.89 0.27
N VAL A 192 10.75 -12.26 0.14
CA VAL A 192 11.99 -12.98 -0.19
C VAL A 192 12.30 -14.03 0.87
N ALA A 193 12.27 -13.67 2.15
CA ALA A 193 12.52 -14.58 3.26
C ALA A 193 11.50 -15.74 3.30
N ALA A 194 10.20 -15.43 3.14
CA ALA A 194 9.13 -16.41 3.14
C ALA A 194 9.24 -17.39 1.94
N LEU A 195 9.59 -16.88 0.75
CA LEU A 195 9.81 -17.72 -0.44
C LEU A 195 11.05 -18.59 -0.30
N LEU A 196 12.16 -18.04 0.21
CA LEU A 196 13.38 -18.83 0.44
C LEU A 196 13.12 -19.97 1.44
N LEU A 197 12.46 -19.68 2.55
CA LEU A 197 12.07 -20.71 3.53
C LEU A 197 11.11 -21.73 2.89
N GLY A 198 10.12 -21.27 2.11
CA GLY A 198 9.23 -22.15 1.37
C GLY A 198 9.96 -23.05 0.37
N LEU A 199 10.97 -22.53 -0.34
CA LEU A 199 11.81 -23.31 -1.26
C LEU A 199 12.65 -24.36 -0.52
N VAL A 200 13.19 -24.03 0.64
CA VAL A 200 13.95 -24.98 1.48
C VAL A 200 13.05 -26.09 1.97
N LEU A 201 11.84 -25.79 2.43
CA LEU A 201 10.93 -26.76 3.06
C LEU A 201 10.15 -27.61 2.06
N ALA A 202 9.68 -27.03 0.97
CA ALA A 202 8.76 -27.70 0.03
C ALA A 202 9.08 -27.51 -1.45
N GLY A 203 10.10 -26.72 -1.79
CA GLY A 203 10.49 -26.46 -3.18
C GLY A 203 11.47 -27.48 -3.76
N PRO A 204 11.74 -27.37 -5.08
CA PRO A 204 12.75 -28.18 -5.73
C PRO A 204 14.15 -27.73 -5.33
N ARG A 205 14.86 -28.51 -4.53
CA ARG A 205 16.21 -28.20 -4.00
C ARG A 205 17.24 -27.84 -5.07
N LYS A 206 17.06 -28.31 -6.33
CA LYS A 206 17.91 -27.96 -7.46
C LYS A 206 17.99 -26.45 -7.76
N VAL A 207 17.02 -25.66 -7.26
CA VAL A 207 17.01 -24.19 -7.40
C VAL A 207 18.24 -23.56 -6.74
N PHE A 208 18.69 -24.12 -5.62
CA PHE A 208 19.89 -23.63 -4.90
C PHE A 208 21.21 -23.94 -5.61
N ALA A 209 21.20 -24.80 -6.62
CA ALA A 209 22.33 -25.03 -7.51
C ALA A 209 22.29 -24.18 -8.80
N ASP A 210 21.23 -23.39 -9.00
CA ASP A 210 21.06 -22.55 -10.19
C ASP A 210 21.82 -21.22 -10.03
N ARG A 211 22.84 -21.02 -10.88
CA ARG A 211 23.62 -19.78 -10.91
C ARG A 211 22.77 -18.50 -11.08
N TRP A 212 21.62 -18.63 -11.74
CA TRP A 212 20.72 -17.49 -11.99
C TRP A 212 20.03 -17.00 -10.72
N LEU A 213 19.83 -17.87 -9.72
CA LEU A 213 19.33 -17.46 -8.41
C LEU A 213 20.29 -16.46 -7.75
N TYR A 214 21.57 -16.80 -7.75
CA TYR A 214 22.61 -15.94 -7.16
C TYR A 214 22.85 -14.67 -7.99
N ALA A 215 22.79 -14.78 -9.32
CA ALA A 215 22.87 -13.60 -10.20
C ALA A 215 21.68 -12.65 -9.94
N GLY A 216 20.47 -13.18 -9.75
CA GLY A 216 19.28 -12.39 -9.39
C GLY A 216 19.42 -11.76 -8.01
N ALA A 217 19.90 -12.49 -7.01
CA ALA A 217 20.15 -11.95 -5.67
C ALA A 217 21.19 -10.80 -5.72
N GLY A 218 22.31 -11.01 -6.45
CA GLY A 218 23.32 -9.99 -6.65
C GLY A 218 22.78 -8.75 -7.35
N LEU A 219 21.96 -8.93 -8.41
CA LEU A 219 21.32 -7.82 -9.12
C LEU A 219 20.40 -7.03 -8.21
N GLY A 220 19.56 -7.72 -7.40
CA GLY A 220 18.68 -7.07 -6.43
C GLY A 220 19.43 -6.28 -5.38
N LEU A 221 20.55 -6.83 -4.87
CA LEU A 221 21.42 -6.13 -3.93
C LEU A 221 22.09 -4.90 -4.57
N VAL A 222 22.63 -5.01 -5.79
CA VAL A 222 23.25 -3.88 -6.48
C VAL A 222 22.25 -2.75 -6.69
N ILE A 223 21.05 -3.07 -7.19
CA ILE A 223 20.01 -2.06 -7.43
C ILE A 223 19.50 -1.46 -6.11
N GLY A 224 19.27 -2.27 -5.08
CA GLY A 224 18.76 -1.81 -3.79
C GLY A 224 19.81 -1.17 -2.88
N SER A 225 21.11 -1.34 -3.18
CA SER A 225 22.21 -0.91 -2.31
C SER A 225 22.19 0.59 -1.95
N PRO A 226 21.89 1.55 -2.85
CA PRO A 226 21.86 2.97 -2.45
C PRO A 226 20.86 3.23 -1.32
N ASN A 227 19.69 2.58 -1.37
CA ASN A 227 18.69 2.74 -0.33
C ASN A 227 19.06 2.00 0.97
N LEU A 228 19.70 0.82 0.88
CA LEU A 228 20.23 0.11 2.05
C LEU A 228 21.39 0.88 2.70
N ILE A 229 22.24 1.53 1.90
CA ILE A 229 23.30 2.41 2.41
C ILE A 229 22.70 3.61 3.12
N TYR A 230 21.65 4.22 2.55
CA TYR A 230 20.93 5.31 3.23
C TYR A 230 20.42 4.87 4.60
N GLN A 231 19.81 3.68 4.73
CA GLN A 231 19.37 3.15 6.03
C GLN A 231 20.54 3.03 7.02
N ALA A 232 21.65 2.42 6.57
CA ALA A 232 22.82 2.19 7.43
C ALA A 232 23.50 3.49 7.88
N THR A 233 23.50 4.54 7.05
CA THR A 233 24.12 5.83 7.35
C THR A 233 23.22 6.79 8.14
N HIS A 234 21.90 6.49 8.25
CA HIS A 234 20.92 7.30 8.98
C HIS A 234 20.29 6.55 10.16
N ASP A 235 21.03 5.61 10.77
CA ASP A 235 20.60 4.87 11.96
C ASP A 235 19.29 4.08 11.76
N PHE A 236 19.11 3.46 10.59
CA PHE A 236 17.97 2.60 10.26
C PHE A 236 16.61 3.23 10.59
N PRO A 237 16.26 4.39 10.03
CA PRO A 237 15.04 5.11 10.38
C PRO A 237 13.76 4.29 10.19
N GLN A 238 13.73 3.38 9.21
CA GLN A 238 12.58 2.47 8.98
C GLN A 238 12.40 1.45 10.11
N LEU A 239 13.48 1.05 10.79
CA LEU A 239 13.39 0.17 11.96
C LEU A 239 12.78 0.92 13.14
N HIS A 240 13.19 2.17 13.38
CA HIS A 240 12.61 3.03 14.41
C HIS A 240 11.12 3.29 14.14
N MET A 241 10.74 3.52 12.88
CA MET A 241 9.32 3.66 12.50
C MET A 241 8.53 2.37 12.75
N ALA A 242 9.09 1.20 12.40
CA ALA A 242 8.44 -0.08 12.66
C ALA A 242 8.23 -0.33 14.17
N GLN A 243 9.21 0.03 15.01
CA GLN A 243 9.10 -0.04 16.47
C GLN A 243 8.04 0.91 17.02
N ALA A 244 7.99 2.15 16.51
CA ALA A 244 6.97 3.12 16.89
C ALA A 244 5.55 2.62 16.56
N LEU A 245 5.34 2.10 15.35
CA LEU A 245 4.07 1.49 14.95
C LEU A 245 3.69 0.29 15.83
N GLY A 246 4.65 -0.56 16.17
CA GLY A 246 4.43 -1.71 17.03
C GLY A 246 3.98 -1.34 18.44
N SER A 247 4.56 -0.30 19.02
CA SER A 247 4.22 0.16 20.38
C SER A 247 2.83 0.81 20.48
N THR A 248 2.34 1.41 19.40
CA THR A 248 1.06 2.14 19.40
C THR A 248 -0.13 1.21 19.11
N ASP A 249 -0.04 0.38 18.08
CA ASP A 249 -1.21 -0.31 17.50
C ASP A 249 -1.14 -1.84 17.56
N GLY A 250 -0.04 -2.43 18.03
CA GLY A 250 0.27 -3.87 17.88
C GLY A 250 -0.81 -4.81 18.42
N THR A 251 -1.42 -4.51 19.56
CA THR A 251 -2.46 -5.36 20.17
C THR A 251 -3.77 -5.31 19.39
N ALA A 252 -4.18 -4.14 18.92
CA ALA A 252 -5.40 -3.94 18.15
C ALA A 252 -5.32 -4.67 16.79
N TYR A 253 -4.19 -4.55 16.09
CA TYR A 253 -3.97 -5.26 14.83
C TYR A 253 -3.99 -6.78 14.99
N ARG A 254 -3.40 -7.33 16.07
CA ARG A 254 -3.46 -8.77 16.35
C ARG A 254 -4.87 -9.26 16.59
N ALA A 255 -5.64 -8.56 17.42
CA ALA A 255 -7.03 -8.94 17.73
C ALA A 255 -7.91 -9.01 16.48
N MET A 256 -7.68 -8.09 15.52
CA MET A 256 -8.48 -7.98 14.29
C MET A 256 -7.83 -8.68 13.08
N PHE A 257 -6.68 -9.34 13.24
CA PHE A 257 -5.88 -9.83 12.11
C PHE A 257 -6.67 -10.76 11.18
N VAL A 258 -7.32 -11.79 11.71
CA VAL A 258 -8.10 -12.76 10.91
C VAL A 258 -9.30 -12.07 10.26
N THR A 259 -10.03 -11.23 11.01
CA THR A 259 -11.16 -10.48 10.48
C THR A 259 -10.73 -9.58 9.32
N ASN A 260 -9.66 -8.81 9.50
CA ASN A 260 -9.13 -7.92 8.47
C ASN A 260 -8.59 -8.69 7.27
N LEU A 261 -8.01 -9.89 7.48
CA LEU A 261 -7.56 -10.77 6.39
C LEU A 261 -8.75 -11.24 5.53
N VAL A 262 -9.88 -11.60 6.16
CA VAL A 262 -11.11 -11.96 5.45
C VAL A 262 -11.69 -10.75 4.72
N LEU A 263 -11.71 -9.59 5.36
CA LEU A 263 -12.26 -8.35 4.76
C LEU A 263 -11.40 -7.85 3.59
N LEU A 264 -10.08 -8.04 3.64
CA LEU A 264 -9.13 -7.63 2.61
C LEU A 264 -9.42 -8.25 1.23
N LEU A 265 -9.99 -9.44 1.20
CA LEU A 265 -10.40 -10.11 -0.04
C LEU A 265 -11.92 -10.12 -0.21
N GLY A 266 -12.65 -10.12 0.90
CA GLY A 266 -14.05 -10.52 0.99
C GLY A 266 -14.20 -12.03 1.22
N PRO A 267 -15.28 -12.45 1.89
CA PRO A 267 -15.44 -13.84 2.36
C PRO A 267 -15.31 -14.89 1.24
N LEU A 268 -15.93 -14.65 0.08
CA LEU A 268 -15.89 -15.58 -1.05
C LEU A 268 -14.48 -15.76 -1.61
N LEU A 269 -13.76 -14.65 -1.83
CA LEU A 269 -12.40 -14.70 -2.39
C LEU A 269 -11.43 -15.29 -1.37
N PHE A 270 -11.64 -15.03 -0.08
CA PHE A 270 -10.88 -15.67 0.98
C PHE A 270 -11.05 -17.19 0.96
N VAL A 271 -12.29 -17.68 0.81
CA VAL A 271 -12.54 -19.13 0.66
C VAL A 271 -11.83 -19.70 -0.57
N LEU A 272 -11.86 -19.00 -1.71
CA LEU A 272 -11.13 -19.41 -2.91
C LEU A 272 -9.62 -19.44 -2.68
N CYS A 273 -9.05 -18.50 -1.93
CA CYS A 273 -7.64 -18.51 -1.54
C CYS A 273 -7.31 -19.73 -0.66
N MET A 274 -8.15 -20.05 0.31
CA MET A 274 -7.92 -21.23 1.19
C MET A 274 -8.06 -22.55 0.41
N ILE A 275 -9.01 -22.64 -0.50
CA ILE A 275 -9.08 -23.75 -1.46
C ILE A 275 -7.78 -23.82 -2.29
N GLY A 276 -7.30 -22.69 -2.81
CA GLY A 276 -6.04 -22.59 -3.54
C GLY A 276 -4.87 -23.07 -2.72
N LEU A 277 -4.75 -22.64 -1.47
CA LEU A 277 -3.70 -23.08 -0.54
C LEU A 277 -3.71 -24.60 -0.36
N VAL A 278 -4.86 -25.20 -0.07
CA VAL A 278 -4.98 -26.65 0.12
C VAL A 278 -4.65 -27.42 -1.17
N GLN A 279 -5.17 -26.97 -2.30
CA GLN A 279 -4.99 -27.64 -3.58
C GLN A 279 -3.55 -27.52 -4.10
N LEU A 280 -2.83 -26.47 -3.74
CA LEU A 280 -1.41 -26.33 -4.06
C LEU A 280 -0.56 -27.49 -3.51
N PHE A 281 -0.97 -28.09 -2.39
CA PHE A 281 -0.31 -29.26 -1.80
C PHE A 281 -0.86 -30.60 -2.33
N ARG A 282 -2.12 -30.64 -2.76
CA ARG A 282 -2.79 -31.85 -3.23
C ARG A 282 -2.54 -32.19 -4.70
N VAL A 283 -2.48 -31.14 -5.53
CA VAL A 283 -2.34 -31.29 -7.00
C VAL A 283 -0.87 -31.58 -7.34
N PRO A 284 -0.54 -32.76 -7.95
CA PRO A 284 0.84 -33.14 -8.24
C PRO A 284 1.57 -32.23 -9.20
N GLU A 285 0.86 -31.63 -10.18
CA GLU A 285 1.42 -30.72 -11.17
C GLU A 285 2.00 -29.45 -10.54
N TRP A 286 1.51 -29.06 -9.37
CA TRP A 286 1.95 -27.86 -8.62
C TRP A 286 3.01 -28.15 -7.57
N LYS A 287 3.53 -29.41 -7.51
CA LYS A 287 4.62 -29.75 -6.59
C LYS A 287 5.82 -28.78 -6.64
N PRO A 288 6.27 -28.26 -7.81
CA PRO A 288 7.40 -27.33 -7.85
C PRO A 288 7.13 -25.98 -7.17
N VAL A 289 5.85 -25.58 -7.05
CA VAL A 289 5.45 -24.27 -6.53
C VAL A 289 4.78 -24.32 -5.15
N ARG A 290 4.85 -25.46 -4.46
CA ARG A 290 4.37 -25.59 -3.06
C ARG A 290 5.04 -24.62 -2.10
N ALA A 291 6.24 -24.15 -2.46
CA ALA A 291 6.96 -23.10 -1.75
C ALA A 291 6.13 -21.83 -1.54
N LEU A 292 5.20 -21.50 -2.47
CA LEU A 292 4.31 -20.35 -2.32
C LEU A 292 3.32 -20.53 -1.16
N GLY A 293 2.80 -21.76 -0.99
CA GLY A 293 1.88 -22.06 0.12
C GLY A 293 2.57 -21.98 1.49
N ILE A 294 3.77 -22.54 1.61
CA ILE A 294 4.61 -22.40 2.82
C ILE A 294 4.96 -20.91 3.02
N GLY A 295 5.39 -20.23 1.96
CA GLY A 295 5.72 -18.80 2.01
C GLY A 295 4.55 -17.95 2.53
N TYR A 296 3.32 -18.24 2.09
CA TYR A 296 2.14 -17.57 2.64
C TYR A 296 1.97 -17.82 4.14
N VAL A 297 2.07 -19.06 4.59
CA VAL A 297 1.93 -19.38 6.02
C VAL A 297 3.01 -18.69 6.85
N VAL A 298 4.25 -18.68 6.36
CA VAL A 298 5.38 -18.00 7.01
C VAL A 298 5.17 -16.49 7.07
N ALA A 299 4.80 -15.87 5.94
CA ALA A 299 4.55 -14.42 5.89
C ALA A 299 3.36 -14.01 6.77
N ALA A 300 2.27 -14.79 6.77
CA ALA A 300 1.12 -14.54 7.62
C ALA A 300 1.45 -14.70 9.11
N ALA A 301 2.19 -15.74 9.47
CA ALA A 301 2.65 -15.95 10.84
C ALA A 301 3.60 -14.82 11.29
N ALA A 302 4.55 -14.41 10.46
CA ALA A 302 5.44 -13.29 10.75
C ALA A 302 4.66 -11.98 10.94
N SER A 303 3.71 -11.69 10.03
CA SER A 303 2.85 -10.49 10.15
C SER A 303 1.92 -10.51 11.37
N TYR A 304 1.54 -11.69 11.84
CA TYR A 304 0.74 -11.83 13.06
C TYR A 304 1.57 -11.66 14.34
N LEU A 305 2.79 -12.20 14.34
CA LEU A 305 3.65 -12.26 15.54
C LEU A 305 4.42 -10.95 15.78
N VAL A 306 4.73 -10.21 14.72
CA VAL A 306 5.44 -8.92 14.85
C VAL A 306 4.47 -7.82 15.24
N ASP A 307 4.84 -7.01 16.26
CA ASP A 307 4.05 -5.86 16.66
C ASP A 307 3.93 -4.85 15.51
N GLY A 308 2.73 -4.35 15.26
CA GLY A 308 2.43 -3.50 14.11
C GLY A 308 2.31 -4.24 12.77
N GLY A 309 2.41 -5.57 12.76
CA GLY A 309 2.20 -6.38 11.55
C GLY A 309 0.75 -6.36 11.09
N ARG A 310 0.55 -6.24 9.77
CA ARG A 310 -0.76 -6.10 9.14
C ARG A 310 -1.05 -7.25 8.18
N PRO A 311 -2.32 -7.69 8.02
CA PRO A 311 -2.67 -8.76 7.08
C PRO A 311 -2.39 -8.41 5.61
N ASP A 312 -2.45 -7.12 5.23
CA ASP A 312 -2.15 -6.64 3.89
C ASP A 312 -0.68 -6.85 3.47
N TYR A 313 0.25 -7.05 4.43
CA TYR A 313 1.64 -7.44 4.14
C TYR A 313 1.77 -8.80 3.44
N THR A 314 0.71 -9.60 3.41
CA THR A 314 0.67 -10.88 2.69
C THR A 314 -0.04 -10.79 1.32
N GLY A 315 -0.46 -9.59 0.91
CA GLY A 315 -1.36 -9.35 -0.21
C GLY A 315 -0.94 -10.00 -1.52
N GLY A 316 0.34 -9.89 -1.90
CA GLY A 316 0.83 -10.50 -3.13
C GLY A 316 0.74 -12.03 -3.14
N LEU A 317 1.02 -12.70 -2.01
CA LEU A 317 0.86 -14.16 -1.87
C LEU A 317 -0.62 -14.57 -1.91
N LEU A 318 -1.51 -13.78 -1.34
CA LEU A 318 -2.95 -13.99 -1.45
C LEU A 318 -3.42 -13.95 -2.91
N ILE A 319 -2.88 -13.03 -3.73
CA ILE A 319 -3.17 -12.97 -5.17
C ILE A 319 -2.75 -14.27 -5.88
N ALA A 320 -1.57 -14.81 -5.55
CA ALA A 320 -1.11 -16.07 -6.12
C ALA A 320 -2.01 -17.27 -5.69
N LEU A 321 -2.40 -17.32 -4.42
CA LEU A 321 -3.33 -18.34 -3.92
C LEU A 321 -4.72 -18.20 -4.55
N LEU A 322 -5.19 -16.98 -4.76
CA LEU A 322 -6.46 -16.70 -5.46
C LEU A 322 -6.39 -17.19 -6.91
N ALA A 323 -5.25 -16.98 -7.59
CA ALA A 323 -5.05 -17.53 -8.94
C ALA A 323 -5.15 -19.05 -8.97
N VAL A 324 -4.53 -19.74 -7.99
CA VAL A 324 -4.70 -21.21 -7.83
C VAL A 324 -6.17 -21.56 -7.58
N GLY A 325 -6.83 -20.85 -6.66
CA GLY A 325 -8.24 -21.09 -6.33
C GLY A 325 -9.18 -20.92 -7.53
N CYS A 326 -8.96 -19.88 -8.36
CA CYS A 326 -9.73 -19.67 -9.58
C CYS A 326 -9.49 -20.76 -10.63
N VAL A 327 -8.25 -21.26 -10.79
CA VAL A 327 -7.97 -22.42 -11.66
C VAL A 327 -8.69 -23.67 -11.17
N VAL A 328 -8.73 -23.89 -9.86
CA VAL A 328 -9.48 -25.01 -9.27
C VAL A 328 -10.99 -24.84 -9.48
N ALA A 329 -11.50 -23.65 -9.24
CA ALA A 329 -12.93 -23.34 -9.46
C ALA A 329 -13.33 -23.54 -10.92
N ASP A 330 -12.49 -23.15 -11.87
CA ASP A 330 -12.71 -23.39 -13.28
C ASP A 330 -12.75 -24.87 -13.64
N ARG A 331 -11.84 -25.68 -13.09
CA ARG A 331 -11.86 -27.14 -13.24
C ARG A 331 -13.12 -27.77 -12.62
N TRP A 332 -13.59 -27.28 -11.47
CA TRP A 332 -14.84 -27.72 -10.85
C TRP A 332 -16.08 -27.37 -11.67
N VAL A 333 -16.09 -26.19 -12.30
CA VAL A 333 -17.15 -25.79 -13.24
C VAL A 333 -17.22 -26.73 -14.44
N GLY A 334 -16.07 -27.05 -15.04
CA GLY A 334 -15.99 -27.90 -16.21
C GLY A 334 -16.92 -27.42 -17.33
N VAL A 335 -17.82 -28.28 -17.80
CA VAL A 335 -18.84 -27.98 -18.83
C VAL A 335 -20.23 -27.67 -18.25
N ARG A 336 -20.36 -27.63 -16.92
CA ARG A 336 -21.67 -27.47 -16.25
C ARG A 336 -22.09 -26.00 -16.16
N THR A 337 -23.01 -25.58 -17.02
CA THR A 337 -23.51 -24.20 -17.09
C THR A 337 -24.04 -23.68 -15.74
N LEU A 338 -24.78 -24.51 -14.98
CA LEU A 338 -25.32 -24.11 -13.68
C LEU A 338 -24.20 -23.70 -12.70
N ARG A 339 -23.10 -24.49 -12.64
CA ARG A 339 -21.95 -24.17 -11.77
C ARG A 339 -21.27 -22.87 -12.21
N LEU A 340 -21.15 -22.65 -13.52
CA LEU A 340 -20.60 -21.39 -14.04
C LEU A 340 -21.48 -20.20 -13.63
N VAL A 341 -22.77 -20.28 -13.84
CA VAL A 341 -23.72 -19.23 -13.47
C VAL A 341 -23.65 -18.93 -11.97
N THR A 342 -23.67 -20.00 -11.13
CA THR A 342 -23.57 -19.83 -9.68
C THR A 342 -22.26 -19.15 -9.27
N LEU A 343 -21.12 -19.58 -9.84
CA LEU A 343 -19.81 -18.97 -9.53
C LEU A 343 -19.75 -17.50 -9.97
N VAL A 344 -20.21 -17.19 -11.18
CA VAL A 344 -20.24 -15.81 -11.72
C VAL A 344 -21.14 -14.93 -10.88
N LEU A 345 -22.35 -15.38 -10.55
CA LEU A 345 -23.27 -14.62 -9.70
C LEU A 345 -22.66 -14.34 -8.33
N ALA A 346 -22.03 -15.36 -7.70
CA ALA A 346 -21.38 -15.19 -6.40
C ALA A 346 -20.23 -14.18 -6.49
N LEU A 347 -19.40 -14.24 -7.55
CA LEU A 347 -18.30 -13.28 -7.76
C LEU A 347 -18.82 -11.88 -8.02
N VAL A 348 -19.89 -11.69 -8.81
CA VAL A 348 -20.49 -10.38 -9.09
C VAL A 348 -21.12 -9.78 -7.84
N LEU A 349 -21.86 -10.57 -7.05
CA LEU A 349 -22.42 -10.11 -5.77
C LEU A 349 -21.32 -9.76 -4.78
N GLY A 350 -20.26 -10.60 -4.68
CA GLY A 350 -19.10 -10.31 -3.85
C GLY A 350 -18.39 -9.03 -4.29
N ALA A 351 -18.21 -8.83 -5.60
CA ALA A 351 -17.60 -7.62 -6.16
C ALA A 351 -18.46 -6.36 -5.86
N ALA A 352 -19.77 -6.43 -6.02
CA ALA A 352 -20.66 -5.32 -5.69
C ALA A 352 -20.53 -4.92 -4.19
N LEU A 353 -20.48 -5.91 -3.30
CA LEU A 353 -20.27 -5.67 -1.88
C LEU A 353 -18.90 -5.01 -1.65
N GLN A 354 -17.82 -5.51 -2.27
CA GLN A 354 -16.48 -4.96 -2.11
C GLN A 354 -16.38 -3.52 -2.65
N VAL A 355 -17.04 -3.21 -3.77
CA VAL A 355 -17.12 -1.84 -4.30
C VAL A 355 -17.75 -0.90 -3.28
N VAL A 356 -18.88 -1.30 -2.68
CA VAL A 356 -19.57 -0.47 -1.66
C VAL A 356 -18.71 -0.32 -0.39
N LEU A 357 -17.98 -1.35 0.01
CA LEU A 357 -17.14 -1.31 1.22
C LEU A 357 -15.80 -0.60 1.01
N SER A 358 -15.24 -0.62 -0.20
CA SER A 358 -13.88 -0.12 -0.47
C SER A 358 -13.84 1.25 -1.13
N LEU A 359 -14.87 1.60 -1.93
CA LEU A 359 -14.90 2.86 -2.68
C LEU A 359 -15.89 3.85 -2.08
N PRO A 360 -15.73 5.15 -2.34
CA PRO A 360 -16.60 6.21 -1.85
C PRO A 360 -17.94 6.27 -2.60
N VAL A 361 -18.70 5.17 -2.53
CA VAL A 361 -20.01 5.05 -3.21
C VAL A 361 -21.11 5.81 -2.47
N ILE A 362 -20.94 6.03 -1.18
CA ILE A 362 -21.98 6.61 -0.31
C ILE A 362 -21.89 8.13 -0.36
N PRO A 363 -22.97 8.86 -0.66
CA PRO A 363 -22.98 10.31 -0.63
C PRO A 363 -22.58 10.86 0.74
N ARG A 364 -21.84 11.98 0.76
CA ARG A 364 -21.37 12.64 2.01
C ARG A 364 -22.52 12.97 2.96
N SER A 365 -23.70 13.31 2.44
CA SER A 365 -24.91 13.59 3.25
C SER A 365 -25.41 12.40 4.05
N GLU A 366 -25.00 11.17 3.69
CA GLU A 366 -25.46 9.93 4.31
C GLU A 366 -24.42 9.32 5.27
N PHE A 367 -23.27 9.96 5.44
CA PHE A 367 -22.15 9.44 6.24
C PHE A 367 -22.50 9.11 7.68
N HIS A 368 -23.32 9.92 8.34
CA HIS A 368 -23.77 9.70 9.71
C HIS A 368 -24.49 8.36 9.92
N LYS A 369 -25.06 7.77 8.85
CA LYS A 369 -25.69 6.44 8.90
C LYS A 369 -24.66 5.31 8.95
N PHE A 370 -23.44 5.56 8.42
CA PHE A 370 -22.38 4.55 8.26
C PHE A 370 -21.30 4.63 9.34
N GLN A 371 -21.15 5.74 10.05
CA GLN A 371 -20.26 5.84 11.20
C GLN A 371 -20.58 4.81 12.30
N ARG A 372 -21.88 4.48 12.45
CA ARG A 372 -22.32 3.41 13.35
C ARG A 372 -21.78 2.02 12.98
N ALA A 373 -21.25 1.86 11.76
CA ALA A 373 -20.60 0.63 11.28
C ALA A 373 -19.07 0.61 11.51
N GLY A 374 -18.51 1.59 12.23
CA GLY A 374 -17.08 1.62 12.59
C GLY A 374 -16.13 2.01 11.46
N ARG A 375 -16.63 2.63 10.37
CA ARG A 375 -15.79 3.10 9.27
C ARG A 375 -15.27 4.50 9.56
N SER A 376 -13.95 4.64 9.73
CA SER A 376 -13.30 5.95 9.82
C SER A 376 -13.23 6.60 8.43
N LEU A 377 -13.75 7.83 8.31
CA LEU A 377 -13.72 8.64 7.11
C LEU A 377 -12.63 9.72 7.28
N GLN A 378 -11.38 9.30 7.04
CA GLN A 378 -10.19 10.13 7.28
C GLN A 378 -9.87 11.09 6.13
N ASP A 379 -10.59 10.99 5.01
CA ASP A 379 -10.34 11.71 3.76
C ASP A 379 -11.26 12.93 3.55
N VAL A 380 -12.01 13.33 4.59
CA VAL A 380 -12.96 14.46 4.53
C VAL A 380 -12.65 15.53 5.59
N GLY A 381 -13.07 16.78 5.31
CA GLY A 381 -12.95 17.89 6.26
C GLY A 381 -11.68 18.76 6.08
N TRP A 382 -10.79 18.42 5.19
CA TRP A 382 -9.51 19.14 5.00
C TRP A 382 -9.67 20.59 4.57
N GLN A 383 -10.66 20.88 3.74
CA GLN A 383 -10.96 22.26 3.32
C GLN A 383 -11.49 23.10 4.48
N GLN A 384 -12.32 22.51 5.33
CA GLN A 384 -12.87 23.15 6.52
C GLN A 384 -11.77 23.43 7.55
N LEU A 385 -10.88 22.47 7.80
CA LEU A 385 -9.72 22.62 8.66
C LEU A 385 -8.83 23.79 8.17
N ALA A 386 -8.51 23.82 6.88
CA ALA A 386 -7.71 24.91 6.30
C ALA A 386 -8.39 26.27 6.43
N ALA A 387 -9.71 26.35 6.18
CA ALA A 387 -10.46 27.60 6.32
C ALA A 387 -10.51 28.11 7.78
N GLN A 388 -10.64 27.19 8.75
CA GLN A 388 -10.61 27.56 10.18
C GLN A 388 -9.22 28.03 10.61
N ALA A 389 -8.14 27.35 10.15
CA ALA A 389 -6.76 27.79 10.39
C ALA A 389 -6.48 29.19 9.77
N GLU A 390 -6.99 29.43 8.55
CA GLU A 390 -6.92 30.77 7.91
C GLU A 390 -7.65 31.84 8.74
N ALA A 391 -8.84 31.51 9.21
CA ALA A 391 -9.63 32.46 10.03
C ALA A 391 -8.90 32.79 11.32
N ALA A 392 -8.34 31.80 12.01
CA ALA A 392 -7.53 32.00 13.21
C ALA A 392 -6.29 32.86 12.95
N TYR A 393 -5.57 32.60 11.85
CA TYR A 393 -4.40 33.40 11.45
C TYR A 393 -4.77 34.83 11.09
N ARG A 394 -5.83 35.04 10.29
CA ARG A 394 -6.29 36.41 9.90
C ARG A 394 -6.83 37.22 11.05
N ALA A 395 -7.35 36.60 12.10
CA ALA A 395 -7.81 37.26 13.31
C ALA A 395 -6.68 37.79 14.21
N LEU A 396 -5.42 37.42 13.94
CA LEU A 396 -4.26 37.98 14.66
C LEU A 396 -4.07 39.47 14.36
N PRO A 397 -3.62 40.26 15.34
CA PRO A 397 -3.11 41.59 15.08
C PRO A 397 -2.02 41.61 14.00
N ASP A 398 -1.87 42.71 13.26
CA ASP A 398 -0.89 42.80 12.16
C ASP A 398 0.54 42.53 12.62
N ALA A 399 0.90 43.03 13.81
CA ALA A 399 2.21 42.78 14.42
C ALA A 399 2.46 41.29 14.69
N ASP A 400 1.47 40.60 15.24
CA ASP A 400 1.57 39.15 15.53
C ASP A 400 1.60 38.34 14.23
N ARG A 401 0.86 38.77 13.20
CA ARG A 401 0.84 38.07 11.90
C ARG A 401 2.18 38.05 11.19
N ALA A 402 2.97 39.12 11.35
CA ALA A 402 4.30 39.21 10.73
C ALA A 402 5.27 38.14 11.27
N ASP A 403 5.12 37.79 12.55
CA ASP A 403 5.99 36.83 13.25
C ASP A 403 5.33 35.46 13.49
N ALA A 404 4.13 35.25 12.90
CA ALA A 404 3.39 34.00 13.10
C ALA A 404 3.85 32.87 12.20
N VAL A 405 3.80 31.64 12.76
CA VAL A 405 3.94 30.38 12.02
C VAL A 405 2.79 29.43 12.35
N LEU A 406 2.54 28.47 11.48
CA LEU A 406 1.62 27.37 11.76
C LEU A 406 2.39 26.17 12.29
N LEU A 407 1.87 25.55 13.34
CA LEU A 407 2.41 24.30 13.91
C LEU A 407 1.31 23.24 13.91
N THR A 408 1.53 22.16 13.22
CA THR A 408 0.54 21.06 13.12
C THR A 408 0.98 19.84 13.92
N GLN A 409 0.01 19.13 14.48
CA GLN A 409 0.28 17.89 15.20
C GLN A 409 0.73 16.80 14.24
N ASN A 410 0.09 16.69 13.07
CA ASN A 410 0.38 15.60 12.15
C ASN A 410 0.66 16.07 10.71
N PHE A 411 1.19 15.14 9.91
CA PHE A 411 1.55 15.40 8.52
C PHE A 411 0.35 15.68 7.60
N ALA A 412 -0.83 15.13 7.93
CA ALA A 412 -2.03 15.32 7.12
C ALA A 412 -2.59 16.74 7.28
N GLU A 413 -2.61 17.27 8.51
CA GLU A 413 -2.93 18.68 8.78
C GLU A 413 -1.97 19.61 8.00
N ALA A 414 -0.64 19.36 8.08
CA ALA A 414 0.34 20.14 7.33
C ALA A 414 0.08 20.08 5.82
N GLY A 415 -0.19 18.88 5.29
CA GLY A 415 -0.50 18.67 3.88
C GLY A 415 -1.81 19.33 3.45
N ALA A 416 -2.84 19.32 4.31
CA ALA A 416 -4.12 19.99 4.07
C ALA A 416 -3.96 21.50 4.02
N LEU A 417 -3.21 22.08 4.95
CA LEU A 417 -2.92 23.53 4.97
C LEU A 417 -2.12 23.96 3.74
N ASP A 418 -1.13 23.17 3.32
CA ASP A 418 -0.37 23.45 2.08
C ASP A 418 -1.24 23.35 0.82
N ARG A 419 -2.24 22.44 0.83
CA ARG A 419 -3.10 22.22 -0.34
C ARG A 419 -4.25 23.20 -0.46
N TYR A 420 -4.88 23.53 0.65
CA TYR A 420 -6.14 24.25 0.68
C TYR A 420 -6.02 25.63 1.33
N GLY A 421 -4.94 25.90 2.07
CA GLY A 421 -4.73 27.19 2.72
C GLY A 421 -4.28 28.28 1.75
N HIS A 422 -4.80 29.51 1.94
CA HIS A 422 -4.49 30.68 1.12
C HIS A 422 -3.93 31.81 1.99
N GLY A 423 -2.73 32.26 1.66
CA GLY A 423 -2.08 33.36 2.39
C GLY A 423 -1.66 32.99 3.81
N LEU A 424 -1.43 31.72 4.07
CA LEU A 424 -0.90 31.20 5.32
C LEU A 424 0.61 31.39 5.41
N PRO A 425 1.17 31.59 6.63
CA PRO A 425 2.61 31.63 6.84
C PRO A 425 3.23 30.24 6.71
N ALA A 426 4.53 30.11 7.03
CA ALA A 426 5.23 28.83 7.01
C ALA A 426 4.59 27.80 7.94
N ILE A 427 4.48 26.55 7.47
CA ILE A 427 3.86 25.43 8.16
C ILE A 427 4.96 24.50 8.65
N TYR A 428 4.90 24.14 9.93
CA TYR A 428 5.83 23.23 10.60
C TYR A 428 5.08 22.06 11.23
N SER A 429 5.71 20.90 11.26
CA SER A 429 5.22 19.73 11.98
C SER A 429 6.41 18.88 12.47
N GLY A 430 6.33 18.40 13.69
CA GLY A 430 7.30 17.45 14.24
C GLY A 430 7.06 16.00 13.82
N HIS A 431 6.04 15.73 13.01
CA HIS A 431 5.59 14.39 12.66
C HIS A 431 6.41 13.81 11.50
N ASN A 432 6.92 12.60 11.69
CA ASN A 432 7.62 11.82 10.68
C ASN A 432 8.70 12.63 9.92
N GLY A 433 8.75 12.54 8.60
CA GLY A 433 9.72 13.22 7.76
C GLY A 433 9.61 14.75 7.76
N LEU A 434 8.51 15.33 8.24
CA LEU A 434 8.37 16.78 8.31
C LEU A 434 9.25 17.41 9.39
N TYR A 435 9.56 16.66 10.46
CA TYR A 435 10.50 17.10 11.49
C TYR A 435 11.88 17.47 10.90
N GLU A 436 12.36 16.70 9.93
CA GLU A 436 13.67 16.88 9.30
C GLU A 436 13.75 18.16 8.43
N TRP A 437 12.63 18.82 8.20
CA TRP A 437 12.61 20.11 7.50
C TRP A 437 13.07 21.28 8.37
N GLY A 438 13.30 21.05 9.62
CA GLY A 438 13.85 21.98 10.58
C GLY A 438 12.80 22.70 11.43
N ALA A 439 13.31 23.32 12.47
CA ALA A 439 12.53 24.12 13.41
C ALA A 439 12.05 25.45 12.80
N PRO A 440 10.98 26.03 13.33
CA PRO A 440 10.66 27.43 13.07
C PRO A 440 11.86 28.35 13.38
N PRO A 441 12.00 29.50 12.70
CA PRO A 441 13.04 30.47 13.01
C PRO A 441 12.77 31.11 14.39
N ASP A 442 13.82 31.57 15.07
CA ASP A 442 13.68 32.20 16.39
C ASP A 442 12.92 33.54 16.34
N SER A 443 12.77 34.15 15.17
CA SER A 443 11.86 35.29 14.96
C SER A 443 10.37 34.93 15.05
N ALA A 444 10.02 33.63 14.94
CA ALA A 444 8.63 33.19 15.08
C ALA A 444 8.21 33.23 16.56
N GLY A 445 7.67 34.36 16.96
CA GLY A 445 7.19 34.63 18.33
C GLY A 445 5.74 34.22 18.57
N VAL A 446 4.95 34.07 17.50
CA VAL A 446 3.53 33.70 17.54
C VAL A 446 3.31 32.37 16.82
N VAL A 447 2.55 31.48 17.43
CA VAL A 447 2.21 30.17 16.86
C VAL A 447 0.71 30.03 16.77
N VAL A 448 0.20 29.65 15.59
CA VAL A 448 -1.14 29.11 15.42
C VAL A 448 -0.98 27.58 15.36
N ALA A 449 -1.29 26.91 16.44
CA ALA A 449 -1.17 25.46 16.58
C ALA A 449 -2.49 24.77 16.23
N ILE A 450 -2.44 23.74 15.39
CA ILE A 450 -3.58 22.93 14.97
C ILE A 450 -3.38 21.50 15.49
N GLY A 451 -4.34 20.98 16.26
CA GLY A 451 -4.32 19.62 16.77
C GLY A 451 -3.27 19.32 17.84
N VAL A 452 -2.33 20.23 18.09
CA VAL A 452 -1.24 20.05 19.07
C VAL A 452 -1.78 19.99 20.49
N ASP A 453 -1.21 19.10 21.31
CA ASP A 453 -1.59 18.95 22.71
C ASP A 453 -1.48 20.28 23.48
N PRO A 454 -2.60 20.78 24.07
CA PRO A 454 -2.58 22.01 24.86
C PRO A 454 -1.60 21.99 26.03
N ALA A 455 -1.40 20.84 26.69
CA ALA A 455 -0.49 20.69 27.80
C ALA A 455 0.99 20.90 27.35
N ARG A 456 1.31 20.40 26.15
CA ARG A 456 2.61 20.61 25.54
C ARG A 456 2.87 22.09 25.25
N LEU A 457 1.89 22.75 24.62
CA LEU A 457 2.00 24.16 24.29
C LEU A 457 2.11 25.04 25.54
N ALA A 458 1.34 24.74 26.59
CA ALA A 458 1.40 25.46 27.86
C ALA A 458 2.76 25.33 28.60
N ALA A 459 3.53 24.26 28.32
CA ALA A 459 4.86 24.07 28.87
C ALA A 459 5.95 24.85 28.10
N ASP A 460 5.69 25.26 26.88
CA ASP A 460 6.68 25.88 25.99
C ASP A 460 6.42 27.37 25.72
N PHE A 461 5.20 27.87 26.06
CA PHE A 461 4.76 29.24 25.81
C PHE A 461 4.09 29.85 27.05
N GLY A 462 4.40 31.11 27.34
CA GLY A 462 3.84 31.86 28.49
C GLY A 462 2.34 32.18 28.35
N SER A 463 1.82 32.24 27.13
CA SER A 463 0.41 32.54 26.87
C SER A 463 -0.13 31.71 25.71
N CYS A 464 -1.12 30.87 25.98
CA CYS A 464 -1.84 30.06 24.98
C CYS A 464 -3.34 30.21 25.15
N ARG A 465 -4.04 30.43 24.04
CA ARG A 465 -5.51 30.55 24.04
C ARG A 465 -6.10 29.69 22.90
N THR A 466 -7.04 28.81 23.22
CA THR A 466 -7.87 28.15 22.23
C THR A 466 -8.80 29.17 21.58
N VAL A 467 -8.69 29.32 20.28
CA VAL A 467 -9.46 30.32 19.50
C VAL A 467 -10.58 29.64 18.69
N ASP A 468 -10.42 28.37 18.33
CA ASP A 468 -11.43 27.59 17.62
C ASP A 468 -11.20 26.10 17.88
N THR A 469 -12.12 25.27 17.38
CA THR A 469 -12.05 23.82 17.40
C THR A 469 -12.38 23.29 16.01
N VAL A 470 -11.57 22.37 15.50
CA VAL A 470 -11.78 21.80 14.17
C VAL A 470 -13.15 21.16 14.04
N ASP A 471 -13.92 21.65 13.09
CA ASP A 471 -15.25 21.16 12.74
C ASP A 471 -15.34 20.90 11.24
N ASN A 472 -15.45 19.64 10.85
CA ASN A 472 -15.58 19.24 9.45
C ASN A 472 -16.93 19.62 8.83
N ARG A 473 -17.87 20.14 9.60
CA ARG A 473 -19.25 20.55 9.20
C ARG A 473 -20.07 19.44 8.52
N LEU A 474 -19.63 18.19 8.64
CA LEU A 474 -20.29 17.01 8.07
C LEU A 474 -20.87 16.13 9.17
N GLY A 475 -20.64 16.46 10.45
CA GLY A 475 -21.03 15.65 11.59
C GLY A 475 -20.33 14.28 11.63
N ILE A 476 -19.13 14.19 11.04
CA ILE A 476 -18.33 12.98 10.96
C ILE A 476 -17.33 12.98 12.09
N ASP A 477 -17.32 11.91 12.85
CA ASP A 477 -16.29 11.64 13.86
C ASP A 477 -15.06 11.04 13.16
N ASN A 478 -14.08 11.87 12.89
CA ASN A 478 -12.77 11.50 12.34
C ASN A 478 -11.65 12.01 13.28
N PRO A 479 -10.39 11.60 13.10
CA PRO A 479 -9.30 11.97 14.00
C PRO A 479 -9.08 13.48 14.17
N GLU A 480 -9.50 14.29 13.20
CA GLU A 480 -9.34 15.76 13.27
C GLU A 480 -10.53 16.47 13.94
N GLN A 481 -11.70 15.84 13.98
CA GLN A 481 -12.90 16.45 14.57
C GLN A 481 -12.70 16.73 16.05
N GLY A 482 -12.98 17.96 16.46
CA GLY A 482 -12.84 18.37 17.84
C GLY A 482 -11.41 18.74 18.27
N ARG A 483 -10.41 18.65 17.39
CA ARG A 483 -9.04 19.08 17.69
C ARG A 483 -8.98 20.60 17.89
N PRO A 484 -8.20 21.10 18.88
CA PRO A 484 -8.13 22.54 19.18
C PRO A 484 -7.29 23.28 18.13
N ILE A 485 -7.70 24.54 17.86
CA ILE A 485 -6.86 25.55 17.20
C ILE A 485 -6.46 26.58 18.27
N ILE A 486 -5.18 26.68 18.53
CA ILE A 486 -4.61 27.41 19.65
C ILE A 486 -3.66 28.49 19.14
N VAL A 487 -3.78 29.71 19.67
CA VAL A 487 -2.79 30.78 19.46
C VAL A 487 -1.92 30.90 20.70
N CYS A 488 -0.60 30.71 20.51
CA CYS A 488 0.39 30.86 21.59
C CYS A 488 1.36 32.00 21.31
N ARG A 489 1.82 32.66 22.40
CA ARG A 489 2.79 33.76 22.43
C ARG A 489 3.77 33.53 23.56
N ASP A 490 4.76 34.43 23.63
CA ASP A 490 5.72 34.46 24.72
C ASP A 490 6.44 33.11 24.88
N ARG A 491 7.09 32.70 23.80
CA ARG A 491 7.89 31.46 23.75
C ARG A 491 9.03 31.54 24.77
N GLU A 492 9.12 30.54 25.67
CA GLU A 492 10.05 30.56 26.80
C GLU A 492 11.50 30.23 26.42
N LYS A 493 11.72 29.45 25.37
CA LYS A 493 13.05 28.95 24.96
C LYS A 493 13.22 29.07 23.45
N PRO A 494 14.48 29.16 22.93
CA PRO A 494 14.75 29.11 21.50
C PRO A 494 14.16 27.85 20.85
N TRP A 495 13.71 27.96 19.60
CA TRP A 495 13.13 26.82 18.86
C TRP A 495 14.08 25.62 18.78
N ALA A 496 15.38 25.85 18.65
CA ALA A 496 16.36 24.77 18.66
C ALA A 496 16.33 23.91 19.94
N ALA A 497 15.95 24.50 21.08
CA ALA A 497 15.80 23.78 22.36
C ALA A 497 14.43 23.08 22.48
N LEU A 498 13.37 23.65 21.89
CA LEU A 498 12.02 23.10 21.96
C LEU A 498 11.76 22.03 20.91
N TRP A 499 12.30 22.21 19.69
CA TRP A 499 12.00 21.37 18.52
C TRP A 499 12.17 19.87 18.71
N PRO A 500 13.25 19.39 19.37
CA PRO A 500 13.39 17.94 19.65
C PRO A 500 12.19 17.34 20.39
N GLY A 501 11.51 18.12 21.22
CA GLY A 501 10.34 17.68 21.95
C GLY A 501 9.06 17.53 21.09
N TYR A 502 9.03 18.10 19.91
CA TYR A 502 7.91 17.96 18.97
C TYR A 502 8.09 16.75 18.04
N ARG A 503 9.29 16.15 18.00
CA ARG A 503 9.57 14.98 17.19
C ARG A 503 8.74 13.78 17.64
N HIS A 504 7.97 13.21 16.72
CA HIS A 504 7.25 11.96 16.94
C HIS A 504 7.11 11.14 15.66
N LEU A 505 7.10 9.82 15.83
CA LEU A 505 6.93 8.84 14.77
C LEU A 505 5.64 8.07 15.04
N SER A 506 4.70 8.11 14.12
CA SER A 506 3.47 7.31 14.20
C SER A 506 2.83 7.15 12.83
N ALA A 507 1.84 6.24 12.73
CA ALA A 507 0.85 6.32 11.67
C ALA A 507 -0.03 7.57 11.86
N TYR A 508 -0.85 7.87 10.87
CA TYR A 508 -1.94 8.83 11.06
C TYR A 508 -2.92 8.23 12.10
N PRO A 509 -3.42 9.04 13.04
CA PRO A 509 -4.29 8.60 14.14
C PRO A 509 -5.56 7.88 13.71
#